data_7584acd796d872f0018824bc77c7d8fb
#
_entry.id   7584acd796d872f0018824bc77c7d8fb
#
_cell.length_a   1.000
_cell.length_b   1.000
_cell.length_c   1.000
_cell.angle_alpha   90.00
_cell.angle_beta   90.00
_cell.angle_gamma   90.00
#
_symmetry.space_group_name_H-M   'P 1'
#
loop_
_entity.id
_entity.type
_entity.pdbx_description
1 polymer ?
#
loop_
_entity_poly.entity_id
_entity_poly.type
_entity_poly.pdbx_seq_one_letter_code
_entity_poly.pdbx_strand_id
1 'polypeptide(L)'
;MKQHIIAVAIVAMSCATTAFAQTDRTSSLSSAEQNGWEYEVKAGVNIGGASPLPMPVEIRKISSYSPKFNGTLEGTVTKWLGKEQKWGVSTGLKFEEKGMITGANVKNYSMEILNDGSRVAGYWTGYVKTNYNTTLLTVPVMANYRFNDCWKVRAGLYSAIKLDGQFTGHVSDGYLREGTPV
;
A
#
# COMPACT_ATOMS: atom_id res chain seq x y z
N MET A 1 8.77 -11.79 -18.78
CA MET A 1 10.14 -12.27 -18.48
C MET A 1 10.92 -11.31 -17.57
N LYS A 2 11.01 -10.00 -17.84
CA LYS A 2 11.78 -9.06 -16.99
C LYS A 2 11.25 -8.94 -15.54
N GLN A 3 9.94 -9.05 -15.32
CA GLN A 3 9.34 -8.93 -13.98
C GLN A 3 9.65 -10.13 -13.08
N HIS A 4 9.79 -11.33 -13.63
CA HIS A 4 10.14 -12.53 -12.85
C HIS A 4 11.62 -12.54 -12.43
N ILE A 5 12.50 -11.92 -13.23
CA ILE A 5 13.92 -11.80 -12.92
C ILE A 5 14.12 -10.86 -11.72
N ILE A 6 13.36 -9.77 -11.64
CA ILE A 6 13.42 -8.81 -10.53
C ILE A 6 12.91 -9.46 -9.23
N ALA A 7 11.81 -10.22 -9.29
CA ALA A 7 11.27 -10.91 -8.13
C ALA A 7 12.25 -11.97 -7.58
N VAL A 8 12.90 -12.74 -8.47
CA VAL A 8 13.93 -13.73 -8.07
C VAL A 8 15.17 -13.05 -7.51
N ALA A 9 15.57 -11.89 -8.06
CA ALA A 9 16.70 -11.12 -7.54
C ALA A 9 16.44 -10.55 -6.14
N ILE A 10 15.22 -10.11 -5.84
CA ILE A 10 14.84 -9.61 -4.51
C ILE A 10 14.82 -10.75 -3.50
N VAL A 11 14.32 -11.93 -3.85
CA VAL A 11 14.33 -13.12 -2.98
C VAL A 11 15.76 -13.62 -2.77
N ALA A 12 16.60 -13.64 -3.80
CA ALA A 12 18.01 -14.02 -3.68
C ALA A 12 18.80 -13.02 -2.81
N MET A 13 18.51 -11.72 -2.90
CA MET A 13 19.16 -10.68 -2.11
C MET A 13 18.75 -10.76 -0.63
N SER A 14 17.51 -11.16 -0.32
CA SER A 14 17.06 -11.38 1.06
C SER A 14 17.72 -12.61 1.70
N CYS A 15 18.04 -13.64 0.94
CA CYS A 15 18.78 -14.81 1.43
C CYS A 15 20.30 -14.53 1.61
N ALA A 16 20.89 -13.68 0.76
CA ALA A 16 22.32 -13.35 0.84
C ALA A 16 22.66 -12.46 2.04
N THR A 17 21.74 -11.59 2.49
CA THR A 17 21.97 -10.72 3.65
C THR A 17 22.01 -11.45 4.98
N THR A 18 21.46 -12.66 5.08
CA THR A 18 21.52 -13.46 6.29
C THR A 18 22.88 -14.14 6.51
N ALA A 19 23.68 -14.36 5.45
CA ALA A 19 24.95 -15.07 5.54
C ALA A 19 26.14 -14.20 5.99
N PHE A 20 26.13 -12.88 5.70
CA PHE A 20 27.23 -11.97 6.05
C PHE A 20 27.04 -11.23 7.38
N ALA A 21 25.93 -11.42 8.04
CA ALA A 21 25.53 -10.63 9.19
C ALA A 21 25.89 -11.26 10.55
N GLN A 22 26.52 -12.42 10.58
CA GLN A 22 26.66 -13.18 11.85
C GLN A 22 27.89 -12.86 12.70
N THR A 23 28.94 -12.24 12.16
CA THR A 23 30.19 -12.14 12.92
C THR A 23 30.33 -10.85 13.75
N ASP A 24 29.79 -9.71 13.30
CA ASP A 24 29.95 -8.43 14.02
C ASP A 24 28.63 -7.88 14.64
N ARG A 25 27.52 -8.55 14.40
CA ARG A 25 26.20 -8.15 14.88
C ARG A 25 25.97 -8.36 16.36
N THR A 26 26.64 -9.32 16.95
CA THR A 26 26.36 -9.76 18.33
C THR A 26 26.70 -8.68 19.35
N SER A 27 27.76 -7.92 19.15
CA SER A 27 28.18 -6.89 20.10
C SER A 27 27.36 -5.60 20.01
N SER A 28 27.04 -5.13 18.80
CA SER A 28 26.26 -3.88 18.63
C SER A 28 24.78 -4.07 18.89
N LEU A 29 24.20 -5.24 18.54
CA LEU A 29 22.81 -5.56 18.82
C LEU A 29 22.59 -5.82 20.30
N SER A 30 23.50 -6.53 20.97
CA SER A 30 23.39 -6.75 22.41
C SER A 30 23.52 -5.45 23.19
N SER A 31 24.36 -4.52 22.75
CA SER A 31 24.47 -3.19 23.37
C SER A 31 23.22 -2.34 23.18
N ALA A 32 22.58 -2.39 21.99
CA ALA A 32 21.32 -1.70 21.73
C ALA A 32 20.18 -2.31 22.54
N GLU A 33 20.12 -3.61 22.66
CA GLU A 33 19.13 -4.33 23.46
C GLU A 33 19.27 -4.07 24.96
N GLN A 34 20.50 -4.03 25.47
CA GLN A 34 20.79 -3.65 26.86
C GLN A 34 20.32 -2.22 27.17
N ASN A 35 20.40 -1.32 26.18
CA ASN A 35 19.90 0.05 26.29
C ASN A 35 18.40 0.20 25.99
N GLY A 36 17.67 -0.90 25.76
CA GLY A 36 16.26 -0.93 25.48
C GLY A 36 15.89 -0.37 24.09
N TRP A 37 16.77 -0.47 23.10
CA TRP A 37 16.50 -0.16 21.72
C TRP A 37 16.25 -1.43 20.90
N GLU A 38 15.20 -1.45 20.09
CA GLU A 38 14.89 -2.53 19.15
C GLU A 38 14.74 -1.96 17.75
N TYR A 39 15.43 -2.54 16.79
CA TYR A 39 15.36 -2.18 15.37
C TYR A 39 14.70 -3.32 14.60
N GLU A 40 13.71 -3.02 13.79
CA GLU A 40 12.96 -4.02 13.05
C GLU A 40 12.80 -3.59 11.60
N VAL A 41 13.11 -4.49 10.67
CA VAL A 41 12.87 -4.31 9.23
C VAL A 41 11.91 -5.40 8.79
N LYS A 42 10.83 -4.99 8.12
CA LYS A 42 9.81 -5.88 7.57
C LYS A 42 9.66 -5.66 6.09
N ALA A 43 9.62 -6.73 5.36
CA ALA A 43 9.20 -6.74 3.96
C ALA A 43 7.96 -7.63 3.82
N GLY A 44 7.05 -7.23 2.97
CA GLY A 44 5.81 -7.96 2.79
C GLY A 44 5.14 -7.66 1.46
N VAL A 45 4.00 -8.31 1.26
CA VAL A 45 3.14 -8.09 0.10
C VAL A 45 1.76 -7.64 0.56
N ASN A 46 1.21 -6.67 -0.15
CA ASN A 46 -0.14 -6.19 0.03
C ASN A 46 -1.02 -6.76 -1.08
N ILE A 47 -2.16 -7.31 -0.70
CA ILE A 47 -3.24 -7.71 -1.60
C ILE A 47 -4.46 -6.93 -1.16
N GLY A 48 -4.90 -5.98 -1.97
CA GLY A 48 -6.03 -5.17 -1.55
C GLY A 48 -6.44 -4.15 -2.59
N GLY A 49 -7.38 -3.33 -2.21
CA GLY A 49 -7.87 -2.23 -3.03
C GLY A 49 -8.57 -1.20 -2.16
N ALA A 50 -9.07 -0.18 -2.79
CA ALA A 50 -9.84 0.88 -2.16
C ALA A 50 -11.25 0.93 -2.77
N SER A 51 -12.24 1.22 -1.94
CA SER A 51 -13.60 1.51 -2.40
C SER A 51 -13.98 2.91 -1.96
N PRO A 52 -14.53 3.74 -2.85
CA PRO A 52 -15.08 5.03 -2.43
C PRO A 52 -16.31 4.79 -1.55
N LEU A 53 -16.38 5.50 -0.42
CA LEU A 53 -17.54 5.52 0.47
C LEU A 53 -17.94 6.97 0.73
N PRO A 54 -19.19 7.36 0.42
CA PRO A 54 -20.24 6.58 -0.21
C PRO A 54 -19.95 6.31 -1.70
N MET A 55 -20.52 5.21 -2.22
CA MET A 55 -20.41 4.89 -3.64
C MET A 55 -21.18 5.91 -4.47
N PRO A 56 -20.57 6.51 -5.52
CA PRO A 56 -21.27 7.42 -6.42
C PRO A 56 -22.50 6.76 -7.04
N VAL A 57 -23.58 7.52 -7.14
CA VAL A 57 -24.87 7.03 -7.66
C VAL A 57 -24.82 6.61 -9.13
N GLU A 58 -23.85 7.10 -9.85
CA GLU A 58 -23.58 6.77 -11.26
C GLU A 58 -23.06 5.33 -11.43
N ILE A 59 -22.45 4.76 -10.38
CA ILE A 59 -21.98 3.37 -10.39
C ILE A 59 -23.14 2.44 -10.08
N ARG A 60 -23.64 1.74 -11.10
CA ARG A 60 -24.80 0.84 -10.96
C ARG A 60 -24.42 -0.56 -10.50
N LYS A 61 -23.27 -1.06 -10.95
CA LYS A 61 -22.81 -2.40 -10.62
C LYS A 61 -21.30 -2.49 -10.78
N ILE A 62 -20.63 -3.00 -9.76
CA ILE A 62 -19.24 -3.45 -9.87
C ILE A 62 -19.26 -4.82 -10.51
N SER A 63 -18.70 -4.94 -11.72
CA SER A 63 -18.71 -6.18 -12.51
C SER A 63 -17.46 -7.02 -12.29
N SER A 64 -16.34 -6.38 -12.00
CA SER A 64 -15.08 -7.06 -11.73
C SER A 64 -14.23 -6.28 -10.73
N TYR A 65 -13.50 -7.04 -9.91
CA TYR A 65 -12.55 -6.50 -8.96
C TYR A 65 -11.33 -7.42 -8.94
N SER A 66 -10.17 -6.87 -9.27
CA SER A 66 -8.92 -7.61 -9.26
C SER A 66 -7.90 -6.84 -8.44
N PRO A 67 -7.62 -7.26 -7.20
CA PRO A 67 -6.55 -6.69 -6.40
C PRO A 67 -5.20 -7.00 -7.07
N LYS A 68 -4.28 -6.05 -6.97
CA LYS A 68 -2.90 -6.24 -7.42
C LYS A 68 -2.02 -6.69 -6.28
N PHE A 69 -1.01 -7.47 -6.62
CA PHE A 69 0.11 -7.74 -5.73
C PHE A 69 1.03 -6.53 -5.71
N ASN A 70 1.24 -5.98 -4.53
CA ASN A 70 2.08 -4.81 -4.31
C ASN A 70 3.06 -5.08 -3.18
N GLY A 71 4.22 -4.43 -3.24
CA GLY A 71 5.26 -4.55 -2.21
C GLY A 71 5.04 -3.61 -1.03
N THR A 72 5.56 -4.00 0.12
CA THR A 72 5.72 -3.12 1.28
C THR A 72 7.06 -3.37 1.94
N LEU A 73 7.70 -2.28 2.37
CA LEU A 73 8.93 -2.28 3.15
C LEU A 73 8.76 -1.34 4.34
N GLU A 74 9.05 -1.82 5.55
CA GLU A 74 8.91 -1.05 6.77
C GLU A 74 10.18 -1.17 7.61
N GLY A 75 10.71 -0.03 8.07
CA GLY A 75 11.76 0.04 9.07
C GLY A 75 11.20 0.74 10.32
N THR A 76 11.30 0.08 11.47
CA THR A 76 10.86 0.62 12.75
C THR A 76 11.95 0.59 13.80
N VAL A 77 11.94 1.62 14.64
CA VAL A 77 12.78 1.73 15.82
C VAL A 77 11.89 1.82 17.04
N THR A 78 12.11 0.97 18.01
CA THR A 78 11.37 0.92 19.26
C THR A 78 12.30 1.26 20.41
N LYS A 79 11.87 2.18 21.28
CA LYS A 79 12.50 2.44 22.58
C LYS A 79 11.66 1.81 23.67
N TRP A 80 12.21 0.83 24.35
CA TRP A 80 11.62 0.21 25.52
C TRP A 80 11.92 1.04 26.77
N LEU A 81 10.92 1.18 27.64
CA LEU A 81 10.95 2.04 28.81
C LEU A 81 11.02 1.20 30.10
N GLY A 82 11.73 1.75 31.09
CA GLY A 82 11.85 1.12 32.41
C GLY A 82 12.77 -0.11 32.42
N LYS A 83 13.06 -0.60 33.63
CA LYS A 83 13.95 -1.76 33.85
C LYS A 83 13.34 -3.08 33.36
N GLU A 84 12.02 -3.20 33.42
CA GLU A 84 11.30 -4.41 33.00
C GLU A 84 11.04 -4.44 31.49
N GLN A 85 11.28 -3.35 30.78
CA GLN A 85 11.12 -3.23 29.30
C GLN A 85 9.77 -3.74 28.78
N LYS A 86 8.70 -3.56 29.59
CA LYS A 86 7.34 -3.98 29.20
C LYS A 86 6.66 -2.98 28.28
N TRP A 87 6.91 -1.69 28.49
CA TRP A 87 6.36 -0.61 27.69
C TRP A 87 7.40 -0.06 26.73
N GLY A 88 6.98 0.27 25.53
CA GLY A 88 7.84 0.88 24.52
C GLY A 88 7.08 1.82 23.59
N VAL A 89 7.82 2.73 22.98
CA VAL A 89 7.31 3.60 21.91
C VAL A 89 8.10 3.31 20.66
N SER A 90 7.41 3.12 19.55
CA SER A 90 8.05 2.90 18.25
C SER A 90 7.61 3.92 17.23
N THR A 91 8.55 4.25 16.35
CA THR A 91 8.30 5.03 15.15
C THR A 91 9.13 4.45 14.01
N GLY A 92 8.86 4.86 12.79
CA GLY A 92 9.59 4.35 11.64
C GLY A 92 9.10 4.93 10.33
N LEU A 93 9.52 4.29 9.26
CA LEU A 93 9.09 4.59 7.90
C LEU A 93 8.59 3.32 7.24
N LYS A 94 7.41 3.41 6.62
CA LYS A 94 6.82 2.33 5.84
C LYS A 94 6.56 2.85 4.43
N PHE A 95 7.17 2.17 3.47
CA PHE A 95 6.94 2.38 2.05
C PHE A 95 6.00 1.28 1.56
N GLU A 96 4.87 1.65 0.99
CA GLU A 96 3.89 0.67 0.51
C GLU A 96 3.27 1.09 -0.82
N GLU A 97 3.07 0.11 -1.66
CA GLU A 97 2.31 0.25 -2.88
C GLU A 97 0.93 -0.39 -2.71
N LYS A 98 -0.09 0.24 -3.30
CA LYS A 98 -1.46 -0.28 -3.37
C LYS A 98 -1.99 -0.12 -4.77
N GLY A 99 -2.60 -1.16 -5.29
CA GLY A 99 -3.17 -1.11 -6.63
C GLY A 99 -4.34 -2.06 -6.80
N MET A 100 -5.24 -1.67 -7.68
CA MET A 100 -6.39 -2.49 -8.07
C MET A 100 -6.80 -2.22 -9.49
N ILE A 101 -7.49 -3.18 -10.07
CA ILE A 101 -8.23 -3.03 -11.32
C ILE A 101 -9.70 -3.30 -11.01
N THR A 102 -10.55 -2.34 -11.35
CA THR A 102 -12.00 -2.45 -11.12
C THR A 102 -12.75 -2.23 -12.43
N GLY A 103 -13.73 -3.07 -12.70
CA GLY A 103 -14.68 -2.89 -13.78
C GLY A 103 -16.07 -2.61 -13.23
N ALA A 104 -16.71 -1.58 -13.73
CA ALA A 104 -18.03 -1.20 -13.29
C ALA A 104 -18.92 -0.78 -14.47
N ASN A 105 -20.22 -1.07 -14.37
CA ASN A 105 -21.23 -0.48 -15.25
C ASN A 105 -21.70 0.83 -14.63
N VAL A 106 -21.60 1.90 -15.40
CA VAL A 106 -21.98 3.24 -14.98
C VAL A 106 -23.10 3.80 -15.86
N LYS A 107 -23.86 4.72 -15.30
CA LYS A 107 -24.87 5.51 -16.04
C LYS A 107 -24.69 6.97 -15.70
N ASN A 108 -24.64 7.80 -16.76
CA ASN A 108 -24.47 9.26 -16.64
C ASN A 108 -23.21 9.67 -15.84
N TYR A 109 -22.11 8.92 -16.03
CA TYR A 109 -20.84 9.23 -15.36
C TYR A 109 -20.12 10.34 -16.11
N SER A 110 -19.91 11.49 -15.44
CA SER A 110 -19.20 12.63 -16.02
C SER A 110 -17.72 12.30 -16.22
N MET A 111 -17.26 12.38 -17.46
CA MET A 111 -15.85 12.12 -17.80
C MET A 111 -15.43 12.80 -19.09
N GLU A 112 -14.13 12.92 -19.25
CA GLU A 112 -13.48 13.24 -20.54
C GLU A 112 -12.90 11.98 -21.16
N ILE A 113 -13.17 11.78 -22.44
CA ILE A 113 -12.64 10.68 -23.23
C ILE A 113 -11.69 11.26 -24.28
N LEU A 114 -10.55 10.61 -24.47
CA LEU A 114 -9.67 10.84 -25.62
C LEU A 114 -10.15 9.99 -26.78
N ASN A 115 -10.62 10.63 -27.84
CA ASN A 115 -10.99 9.97 -29.08
C ASN A 115 -10.20 10.61 -30.23
N ASP A 116 -9.38 9.82 -30.92
CA ASP A 116 -8.53 10.26 -32.02
C ASP A 116 -7.72 11.54 -31.76
N GLY A 117 -7.20 11.69 -30.55
CA GLY A 117 -6.40 12.84 -30.12
C GLY A 117 -7.23 14.07 -29.68
N SER A 118 -8.54 14.04 -29.81
CA SER A 118 -9.45 15.07 -29.32
C SER A 118 -10.02 14.69 -27.94
N ARG A 119 -10.14 15.69 -27.05
CA ARG A 119 -10.81 15.51 -25.77
C ARG A 119 -12.30 15.81 -25.94
N VAL A 120 -13.14 14.83 -25.62
CA VAL A 120 -14.59 14.97 -25.64
C VAL A 120 -15.10 14.79 -24.21
N ALA A 121 -15.71 15.83 -23.65
CA ALA A 121 -16.33 15.80 -22.34
C ALA A 121 -17.81 15.47 -22.45
N GLY A 122 -18.33 14.65 -21.53
CA GLY A 122 -19.74 14.29 -21.54
C GLY A 122 -20.10 13.30 -20.44
N TYR A 123 -21.30 12.72 -20.59
CA TYR A 123 -21.84 11.73 -19.68
C TYR A 123 -21.80 10.34 -20.31
N TRP A 124 -20.94 9.49 -19.75
CA TRP A 124 -20.77 8.11 -20.22
C TRP A 124 -21.82 7.19 -19.59
N THR A 125 -22.40 6.34 -20.42
CA THR A 125 -23.22 5.20 -19.97
C THR A 125 -22.68 3.95 -20.64
N GLY A 126 -22.21 3.00 -19.84
CA GLY A 126 -21.57 1.78 -20.33
C GLY A 126 -20.61 1.18 -19.31
N TYR A 127 -19.65 0.43 -19.81
CA TYR A 127 -18.62 -0.21 -18.98
C TYR A 127 -17.38 0.67 -18.82
N VAL A 128 -16.87 0.78 -17.60
CA VAL A 128 -15.64 1.50 -17.26
C VAL A 128 -14.70 0.55 -16.54
N LYS A 129 -13.51 0.38 -17.06
CA LYS A 129 -12.42 -0.35 -16.42
C LYS A 129 -11.41 0.65 -15.90
N THR A 130 -11.17 0.62 -14.60
CA THR A 130 -10.24 1.53 -13.92
C THR A 130 -9.05 0.76 -13.39
N ASN A 131 -7.86 1.28 -13.65
CA ASN A 131 -6.61 0.79 -13.08
C ASN A 131 -6.06 1.88 -12.16
N TYR A 132 -6.00 1.59 -10.88
CA TYR A 132 -5.50 2.47 -9.86
C TYR A 132 -4.22 1.91 -9.24
N ASN A 133 -3.18 2.74 -9.16
CA ASN A 133 -1.96 2.45 -8.42
C ASN A 133 -1.61 3.67 -7.57
N THR A 134 -1.13 3.43 -6.37
CA THR A 134 -0.63 4.50 -5.49
C THR A 134 0.53 4.00 -4.65
N THR A 135 1.48 4.90 -4.45
CA THR A 135 2.65 4.69 -3.59
C THR A 135 2.54 5.64 -2.40
N LEU A 136 2.63 5.07 -1.21
CA LEU A 136 2.47 5.77 0.06
C LEU A 136 3.75 5.66 0.88
N LEU A 137 4.14 6.78 1.50
CA LEU A 137 5.10 6.82 2.59
C LEU A 137 4.35 7.05 3.90
N THR A 138 4.46 6.11 4.81
CA THR A 138 3.73 6.12 6.08
C THR A 138 4.71 6.23 7.24
N VAL A 139 4.39 7.11 8.17
CA VAL A 139 5.12 7.29 9.44
C VAL A 139 4.23 6.79 10.57
N PRO A 140 4.48 5.60 11.13
CA PRO A 140 3.77 5.09 12.29
C PRO A 140 4.33 5.69 13.59
N VAL A 141 3.46 5.91 14.58
CA VAL A 141 3.81 6.19 15.97
C VAL A 141 2.98 5.26 16.83
N MET A 142 3.64 4.31 17.50
CA MET A 142 2.97 3.21 18.18
C MET A 142 3.43 3.10 19.63
N ALA A 143 2.49 2.84 20.53
CA ALA A 143 2.75 2.32 21.85
C ALA A 143 2.83 0.80 21.79
N ASN A 144 3.82 0.22 22.43
CA ASN A 144 4.04 -1.22 22.48
C ASN A 144 3.93 -1.69 23.91
N TYR A 145 3.30 -2.84 24.11
CA TYR A 145 3.27 -3.52 25.37
C TYR A 145 3.69 -4.98 25.20
N ARG A 146 4.66 -5.42 25.98
CA ARG A 146 5.17 -6.80 25.99
C ARG A 146 4.59 -7.53 27.20
N PHE A 147 3.78 -8.55 26.94
CA PHE A 147 3.23 -9.42 27.98
C PHE A 147 4.28 -10.42 28.47
N ASN A 148 4.99 -11.01 27.52
CA ASN A 148 6.07 -11.98 27.72
C ASN A 148 6.98 -12.00 26.47
N ASP A 149 7.97 -12.87 26.44
CA ASP A 149 8.93 -12.96 25.34
C ASP A 149 8.31 -13.38 23.99
N CYS A 150 7.10 -13.96 24.02
CA CYS A 150 6.40 -14.42 22.81
C CYS A 150 5.32 -13.45 22.33
N TRP A 151 4.73 -12.63 23.23
CA TRP A 151 3.57 -11.82 22.92
C TRP A 151 3.82 -10.34 23.16
N LYS A 152 3.69 -9.55 22.10
CA LYS A 152 3.66 -8.09 22.18
C LYS A 152 2.45 -7.53 21.42
N VAL A 153 1.84 -6.49 21.96
CA VAL A 153 0.73 -5.76 21.34
C VAL A 153 1.21 -4.36 20.99
N ARG A 154 0.78 -3.88 19.84
CA ARG A 154 1.05 -2.53 19.34
C ARG A 154 -0.26 -1.82 19.08
N ALA A 155 -0.37 -0.58 19.52
CA ALA A 155 -1.48 0.32 19.21
C ALA A 155 -0.95 1.73 18.97
N GLY A 156 -1.53 2.44 18.02
CA GLY A 156 -1.07 3.79 17.73
C GLY A 156 -1.72 4.41 16.51
N LEU A 157 -1.11 5.47 16.06
CA LEU A 157 -1.55 6.24 14.91
C LEU A 157 -0.48 6.18 13.82
N TYR A 158 -0.90 6.45 12.58
CA TYR A 158 0.01 6.63 11.47
C TYR A 158 -0.41 7.81 10.61
N SER A 159 0.56 8.46 10.02
CA SER A 159 0.36 9.49 9.00
C SER A 159 0.90 8.97 7.68
N ALA A 160 0.13 9.08 6.61
CA ALA A 160 0.52 8.62 5.29
C ALA A 160 0.56 9.78 4.30
N ILE A 161 1.64 9.88 3.56
CA ILE A 161 1.83 10.85 2.48
C ILE A 161 1.81 10.08 1.16
N LYS A 162 0.98 10.53 0.23
CA LYS A 162 0.95 9.99 -1.11
C LYS A 162 2.14 10.54 -1.91
N LEU A 163 3.04 9.67 -2.32
CA LEU A 163 4.20 10.02 -3.15
C LEU A 163 3.85 10.01 -4.63
N ASP A 164 3.13 8.99 -5.07
CA ASP A 164 2.66 8.85 -6.45
C ASP A 164 1.27 8.23 -6.50
N GLY A 165 0.55 8.51 -7.56
CA GLY A 165 -0.74 7.93 -7.80
C GLY A 165 -1.14 8.02 -9.24
N GLN A 166 -1.31 6.87 -9.87
CA GLN A 166 -1.75 6.75 -11.25
C GLN A 166 -3.18 6.23 -11.30
N PHE A 167 -3.97 6.92 -12.08
CA PHE A 167 -5.34 6.55 -12.36
C PHE A 167 -5.53 6.51 -13.87
N THR A 168 -5.70 5.31 -14.43
CA THR A 168 -5.97 5.12 -15.85
C THR A 168 -7.30 4.42 -16.02
N GLY A 169 -8.13 4.92 -16.93
CA GLY A 169 -9.44 4.37 -17.25
C GLY A 169 -9.51 3.95 -18.71
N HIS A 170 -10.32 2.93 -18.98
CA HIS A 170 -10.74 2.53 -20.31
C HIS A 170 -12.23 2.31 -20.31
N VAL A 171 -12.90 2.82 -21.33
CA VAL A 171 -14.36 2.69 -21.50
C VAL A 171 -14.68 1.79 -22.69
N SER A 172 -15.71 0.99 -22.55
CA SER A 172 -16.22 0.11 -23.61
C SER A 172 -17.71 -0.14 -23.45
N ASP A 173 -18.32 -0.71 -24.48
CA ASP A 173 -19.72 -1.15 -24.45
C ASP A 173 -20.70 -0.07 -23.97
N GLY A 174 -20.57 1.12 -24.55
CA GLY A 174 -21.40 2.23 -24.14
C GLY A 174 -21.42 3.39 -25.11
N TYR A 175 -21.98 4.50 -24.67
CA TYR A 175 -22.09 5.73 -25.44
C TYR A 175 -21.85 6.95 -24.55
N LEU A 176 -21.32 8.00 -25.17
CA LEU A 176 -21.14 9.32 -24.58
C LEU A 176 -22.30 10.23 -24.99
N ARG A 177 -22.88 10.93 -24.04
CA ARG A 177 -23.85 12.00 -24.30
C ARG A 177 -23.21 13.34 -24.00
N GLU A 178 -23.39 14.26 -24.92
CA GLU A 178 -23.16 15.68 -24.69
C GLU A 178 -24.43 16.29 -24.05
N GLY A 179 -24.25 17.18 -23.06
CA GLY A 179 -25.35 17.90 -22.43
C GLY A 179 -25.66 17.54 -20.98
N THR A 180 -26.87 17.83 -20.52
CA THR A 180 -27.31 17.64 -19.12
C THR A 180 -27.55 16.16 -18.80
N PRO A 181 -27.23 15.69 -17.58
CA PRO A 181 -27.59 14.34 -17.12
C PRO A 181 -29.13 14.22 -17.04
N VAL A 182 -29.66 13.12 -17.60
CA VAL A 182 -31.10 12.79 -17.56
C VAL A 182 -31.29 11.62 -16.57
#